data_08dc153669770fb38c1bd7b23539c054
#
_entry.id   08dc153669770fb38c1bd7b23539c054
#
_cell.length_a   1.000
_cell.length_b   1.000
_cell.length_c   1.000
_cell.angle_alpha   90.00
_cell.angle_beta   90.00
_cell.angle_gamma   90.00
#
_symmetry.space_group_name_H-M   'P 1'
#
loop_
_entity.id
_entity.type
_entity.pdbx_description
1 polymer ?
#
loop_
_entity_poly.entity_id
_entity_poly.type
_entity_poly.pdbx_seq_one_letter_code
_entity_poly.pdbx_strand_id
1 'polypeptide(L)'
;MSKQKIRIRLKAFDHTILDQSAEKIVETATSTGAKVAGPIPLPTEKDVVTILRAVHKYKDSREQFEIRTHKRLIDIVNPSPKTVDALMRLNLPAGVDIEIKL
;
A
#
# COMPACT_ATOMS: atom_id res chain seq x y z
N MET A 1 -22.06 -12.95 -18.17
CA MET A 1 -20.98 -13.38 -17.27
C MET A 1 -20.42 -12.21 -16.50
N SER A 2 -20.41 -12.35 -15.20
CA SER A 2 -19.82 -11.33 -14.36
C SER A 2 -18.29 -11.43 -14.42
N LYS A 3 -17.66 -10.35 -14.76
CA LYS A 3 -16.20 -10.27 -14.68
C LYS A 3 -15.82 -10.05 -13.23
N GLN A 4 -15.05 -10.97 -12.69
CA GLN A 4 -14.51 -10.81 -11.35
C GLN A 4 -13.33 -9.85 -11.39
N LYS A 5 -13.23 -9.05 -10.36
CA LYS A 5 -12.19 -8.07 -10.24
C LYS A 5 -11.72 -8.04 -8.79
N ILE A 6 -10.42 -8.10 -8.62
CA ILE A 6 -9.83 -7.96 -7.29
C ILE A 6 -9.20 -6.59 -7.21
N ARG A 7 -9.59 -5.84 -6.20
CA ARG A 7 -9.00 -4.54 -5.93
C ARG A 7 -8.12 -4.64 -4.71
N ILE A 8 -6.87 -4.29 -4.87
CA ILE A 8 -5.88 -4.34 -3.81
C ILE A 8 -5.43 -2.93 -3.50
N ARG A 9 -5.56 -2.55 -2.24
CA ARG A 9 -5.04 -1.28 -1.75
C ARG A 9 -3.84 -1.55 -0.88
N LEU A 10 -2.76 -0.84 -1.16
CA LEU A 10 -1.54 -0.91 -0.39
C LEU A 10 -1.31 0.42 0.31
N LYS A 11 -0.94 0.37 1.56
CA LYS A 11 -0.58 1.55 2.34
C LYS A 11 0.74 1.33 3.03
N ALA A 12 1.60 2.31 3.01
CA ALA A 12 2.85 2.27 3.76
C ALA A 12 3.36 3.68 4.00
N PHE A 13 4.17 3.83 5.03
CA PHE A 13 4.84 5.10 5.29
C PHE A 13 6.06 5.28 4.39
N ASP A 14 6.64 4.20 3.92
CA ASP A 14 7.81 4.23 3.06
C ASP A 14 7.40 3.90 1.62
N HIS A 15 7.60 4.85 0.72
CA HIS A 15 7.20 4.67 -0.67
C HIS A 15 8.04 3.61 -1.39
N THR A 16 9.30 3.43 -0.99
CA THR A 16 10.18 2.44 -1.62
C THR A 16 9.67 1.03 -1.38
N ILE A 17 9.34 0.73 -0.12
CA ILE A 17 8.80 -0.57 0.25
C ILE A 17 7.45 -0.79 -0.42
N LEU A 18 6.64 0.26 -0.47
CA LEU A 18 5.33 0.20 -1.10
C LEU A 18 5.42 -0.14 -2.57
N ASP A 19 6.32 0.52 -3.29
CA ASP A 19 6.51 0.28 -4.72
C ASP A 19 7.05 -1.12 -4.99
N GLN A 20 7.96 -1.60 -4.16
CA GLN A 20 8.46 -2.98 -4.26
C GLN A 20 7.35 -4.00 -4.05
N SER A 21 6.48 -3.75 -3.07
CA SER A 21 5.35 -4.64 -2.80
C SER A 21 4.35 -4.64 -3.95
N ALA A 22 4.06 -3.47 -4.50
CA ALA A 22 3.17 -3.35 -5.65
C ALA A 22 3.73 -4.10 -6.86
N GLU A 23 5.02 -3.99 -7.11
CA GLU A 23 5.68 -4.70 -8.19
C GLU A 23 5.59 -6.22 -8.02
N LYS A 24 5.80 -6.71 -6.81
CA LYS A 24 5.66 -8.14 -6.51
C LYS A 24 4.24 -8.64 -6.78
N ILE A 25 3.25 -7.88 -6.40
CA ILE A 25 1.85 -8.24 -6.62
C ILE A 25 1.55 -8.29 -8.12
N VAL A 26 2.01 -7.30 -8.86
CA VAL A 26 1.81 -7.25 -10.32
C VAL A 26 2.49 -8.45 -10.99
N GLU A 27 3.71 -8.76 -10.62
CA GLU A 27 4.42 -9.91 -11.17
C GLU A 27 3.69 -11.21 -10.86
N THR A 28 3.26 -11.39 -9.63
CA THR A 28 2.55 -12.60 -9.22
C THR A 28 1.26 -12.76 -10.00
N ALA A 29 0.47 -11.71 -10.10
CA ALA A 29 -0.79 -11.75 -10.83
C ALA A 29 -0.57 -12.01 -12.33
N THR A 30 0.43 -11.37 -12.92
CA THR A 30 0.75 -11.56 -14.33
C THR A 30 1.22 -12.98 -14.61
N SER A 31 2.00 -13.56 -13.71
CA SER A 31 2.49 -14.93 -13.88
C SER A 31 1.36 -15.96 -13.84
N THR A 32 0.24 -15.65 -13.23
CA THR A 32 -0.93 -16.53 -13.19
C THR A 32 -1.89 -16.28 -14.36
N GLY A 33 -1.55 -15.39 -15.28
CA GLY A 33 -2.33 -15.09 -16.46
C GLY A 33 -3.43 -14.04 -16.29
N ALA A 34 -3.51 -13.42 -15.12
CA ALA A 34 -4.48 -12.36 -14.91
C ALA A 34 -4.04 -11.05 -15.54
N LYS A 35 -5.00 -10.22 -15.93
CA LYS A 35 -4.71 -8.88 -16.40
C LYS A 35 -4.65 -7.94 -15.20
N VAL A 36 -3.61 -7.13 -15.19
CA VAL A 36 -3.41 -6.18 -14.10
C VAL A 36 -3.51 -4.76 -14.66
N ALA A 37 -4.42 -3.99 -14.09
CA ALA A 37 -4.37 -2.55 -14.26
C ALA A 37 -3.31 -2.06 -13.29
N GLY A 38 -2.20 -1.59 -13.81
CA GLY A 38 -0.94 -1.38 -13.11
C GLY A 38 -1.06 -0.61 -11.80
N PRO A 39 -0.01 -0.45 -11.05
CA PRO A 39 -0.11 0.28 -9.80
C PRO A 39 -0.54 1.72 -10.07
N ILE A 40 -1.67 2.11 -9.51
CA ILE A 40 -2.18 3.47 -9.63
C ILE A 40 -1.82 4.20 -8.35
N PRO A 41 -0.99 5.24 -8.41
CA PRO A 41 -0.70 6.02 -7.22
C PRO A 41 -1.93 6.80 -6.79
N LEU A 42 -2.36 6.60 -5.56
CA LEU A 42 -3.42 7.41 -4.97
C LEU A 42 -2.79 8.62 -4.28
N PRO A 43 -3.60 9.66 -4.00
CA PRO A 43 -3.06 10.81 -3.27
C PRO A 43 -2.44 10.42 -1.95
N THR A 44 -1.27 10.96 -1.67
CA THR A 44 -0.58 10.72 -0.42
C THR A 44 -1.25 11.51 0.69
N GLU A 45 -1.61 10.84 1.77
CA GLU A 45 -2.10 11.50 2.96
C GLU A 45 -0.93 11.99 3.79
N LYS A 46 -1.06 13.22 4.24
CA LYS A 46 -0.02 13.88 5.01
C LYS A 46 -0.61 14.34 6.32
N ASP A 47 -0.12 13.77 7.40
CA ASP A 47 -0.51 14.18 8.75
C ASP A 47 0.65 14.90 9.42
N VAL A 48 0.37 16.07 9.95
CA VAL A 48 1.35 16.81 10.74
C VAL A 48 1.01 16.63 12.19
N VAL A 49 1.90 15.97 12.91
CA VAL A 49 1.75 15.78 14.34
C VAL A 49 2.67 16.74 15.06
N THR A 50 2.08 17.58 15.89
CA THR A 50 2.86 18.51 16.72
C THR A 50 2.99 17.91 18.09
N ILE A 51 4.21 17.69 18.51
CA ILE A 51 4.51 17.20 19.85
C ILE A 51 5.04 18.35 20.67
N LEU A 52 4.33 18.62 21.77
CA LEU A 52 4.80 19.59 22.74
C LEU A 52 5.73 18.86 23.71
N ARG A 53 6.98 19.23 23.69
CA ARG A 53 7.90 18.74 24.70
C ARG A 53 7.88 19.69 25.88
N ALA A 54 7.85 19.13 27.07
CA ALA A 54 8.01 19.90 28.28
C ALA A 54 9.43 20.44 28.30
N VAL A 55 9.57 21.71 27.97
CA VAL A 55 10.86 22.37 28.05
C VAL A 55 10.91 23.19 29.30
N HIS A 56 11.89 22.91 30.09
CA HIS A 56 12.15 23.71 31.23
C HIS A 56 12.64 25.09 30.79
N LYS A 57 11.90 26.05 31.16
CA LYS A 57 12.39 27.42 31.19
C LYS A 57 12.33 28.22 29.93
N TYR A 58 12.44 27.69 28.75
CA TYR A 58 12.82 28.61 27.71
C TYR A 58 11.87 28.73 26.59
N LYS A 59 11.73 27.99 25.77
CA LYS A 59 11.00 28.15 24.56
C LYS A 59 10.03 27.06 24.41
N ASP A 60 8.98 27.34 23.70
CA ASP A 60 8.14 26.27 23.19
C ASP A 60 8.97 25.31 22.42
N SER A 61 9.12 24.13 22.95
CA SER A 61 9.75 23.06 22.22
C SER A 61 8.68 22.33 21.47
N ARG A 62 8.48 22.71 20.25
CA ARG A 62 7.56 22.02 19.35
C ARG A 62 8.38 21.21 18.38
N GLU A 63 8.11 19.93 18.34
CA GLU A 63 8.58 19.11 17.25
C GLU A 63 7.39 18.79 16.38
N GLN A 64 7.50 19.14 15.12
CA GLN A 64 6.51 18.75 14.13
C GLN A 64 7.04 17.56 13.37
N PHE A 65 6.29 16.49 13.43
CA PHE A 65 6.57 15.31 12.62
C PHE A 65 5.55 15.25 11.51
N GLU A 66 6.04 15.04 10.33
CA GLU A 66 5.23 14.85 9.17
C GLU A 66 5.15 13.36 8.87
N ILE A 67 3.95 12.81 8.96
CA ILE A 67 3.71 11.42 8.62
C ILE A 67 3.04 11.39 7.26
N ARG A 68 3.70 10.76 6.30
CA ARG A 68 3.15 10.59 4.96
C ARG A 68 2.73 9.15 4.77
N THR A 69 1.48 8.97 4.44
CA THR A 69 0.95 7.66 4.11
C THR A 69 0.80 7.56 2.60
N HIS A 70 1.62 6.73 2.00
CA HIS A 70 1.56 6.47 0.57
C HIS A 70 0.57 5.35 0.30
N LYS A 71 -0.19 5.50 -0.78
CA LYS A 71 -1.20 4.53 -1.17
C LYS A 71 -1.03 4.14 -2.61
N ARG A 72 -1.25 2.86 -2.88
CA ARG A 72 -1.25 2.34 -4.25
C ARG A 72 -2.48 1.47 -4.45
N LEU A 73 -3.04 1.54 -5.64
CA LEU A 73 -4.20 0.75 -6.02
C LEU A 73 -3.83 -0.17 -7.15
N ILE A 74 -4.14 -1.44 -7.01
CA ILE A 74 -3.92 -2.43 -8.07
C ILE A 74 -5.25 -3.13 -8.32
N ASP A 75 -5.69 -3.11 -9.57
CA ASP A 75 -6.86 -3.84 -10.00
C ASP A 75 -6.45 -5.06 -10.80
N ILE A 76 -6.92 -6.21 -10.40
CA ILE A 76 -6.67 -7.46 -11.12
C ILE A 76 -7.97 -7.88 -11.77
N VAL A 77 -7.96 -7.98 -13.10
CA VAL A 77 -9.14 -8.32 -13.89
C VAL A 77 -9.05 -9.78 -14.29
N ASN A 78 -10.17 -10.46 -14.18
CA ASN A 78 -10.30 -11.90 -14.51
C ASN A 78 -9.28 -12.75 -13.74
N PRO A 79 -9.26 -12.67 -12.41
CA PRO A 79 -8.37 -13.53 -11.64
C PRO A 79 -8.81 -14.97 -11.72
N SER A 80 -7.85 -15.88 -11.83
CA SER A 80 -8.10 -17.31 -11.71
C SER A 80 -7.96 -17.73 -10.25
N PRO A 81 -8.42 -18.94 -9.88
CA PRO A 81 -8.14 -19.45 -8.53
C PRO A 81 -6.65 -19.48 -8.21
N LYS A 82 -5.81 -19.70 -9.21
CA LYS A 82 -4.37 -19.65 -9.04
C LYS A 82 -3.88 -18.27 -8.64
N THR A 83 -4.50 -17.22 -9.20
CA THR A 83 -4.14 -15.84 -8.87
C THR A 83 -4.43 -15.55 -7.42
N VAL A 84 -5.62 -15.89 -6.95
CA VAL A 84 -6.01 -15.68 -5.55
C VAL A 84 -5.07 -16.44 -4.62
N ASP A 85 -4.79 -17.69 -4.94
CA ASP A 85 -3.93 -18.54 -4.14
C ASP A 85 -2.50 -18.00 -4.06
N ALA A 86 -1.97 -17.56 -5.19
CA ALA A 86 -0.64 -16.97 -5.25
C ALA A 86 -0.54 -15.68 -4.43
N LEU A 87 -1.58 -14.86 -4.47
CA LEU A 87 -1.62 -13.64 -3.69
C LEU A 87 -1.67 -13.90 -2.19
N MET A 88 -2.39 -14.94 -1.79
CA MET A 88 -2.46 -15.34 -0.39
C MET A 88 -1.14 -15.84 0.17
N ARG A 89 -0.29 -16.41 -0.69
CA ARG A 89 1.02 -16.91 -0.31
C ARG A 89 2.12 -15.88 -0.40
N LEU A 90 1.80 -14.71 -0.87
CA LEU A 90 2.79 -13.68 -1.08
C LEU A 90 3.29 -13.13 0.25
N ASN A 91 4.59 -13.14 0.45
CA ASN A 91 5.21 -12.52 1.60
C ASN A 91 5.60 -11.11 1.24
N LEU A 92 5.00 -10.15 1.93
CA LEU A 92 5.31 -8.75 1.74
C LEU A 92 6.17 -8.24 2.90
N PRO A 93 6.96 -7.21 2.65
CA PRO A 93 7.77 -6.62 3.72
C PRO A 93 6.89 -6.10 4.86
N ALA A 94 7.43 -6.10 6.06
CA ALA A 94 6.77 -5.48 7.19
C ALA A 94 6.58 -3.98 6.93
N GLY A 95 5.51 -3.42 7.44
CA GLY A 95 5.21 -2.01 7.27
C GLY A 95 4.30 -1.69 6.09
N VAL A 96 3.88 -2.69 5.34
CA VAL A 96 2.91 -2.52 4.27
C VAL A 96 1.57 -3.10 4.70
N ASP A 97 0.56 -2.27 4.67
CA ASP A 97 -0.81 -2.67 4.94
C ASP A 97 -1.50 -3.03 3.63
N ILE A 98 -2.16 -4.16 3.60
CA ILE A 98 -2.84 -4.64 2.41
C ILE A 98 -4.32 -4.82 2.70
N GLU A 99 -5.13 -4.25 1.84
CA GLU A 99 -6.58 -4.45 1.86
C GLU A 99 -6.99 -5.04 0.52
N ILE A 100 -7.65 -6.18 0.55
CA ILE A 100 -8.10 -6.88 -0.65
C ILE A 100 -9.61 -6.89 -0.67
N LYS A 101 -10.19 -6.37 -1.74
CA LYS A 101 -11.63 -6.43 -1.98
C LYS A 101 -11.90 -7.28 -3.21
N LEU A 102 -12.78 -8.20 -3.04
CA LEU A 102 -13.28 -9.05 -4.13
C LEU A 102 -14.50 -8.44 -4.79
#